data_8a82538d63b9f7815f49202167894d92
#
_entry.id   8a82538d63b9f7815f49202167894d92
#
_cell.length_a   1.000
_cell.length_b   1.000
_cell.length_c   1.000
_cell.angle_alpha   90.00
_cell.angle_beta   90.00
_cell.angle_gamma   90.00
#
_symmetry.space_group_name_H-M   'P 1'
#
loop_
_entity.id
_entity.type
_entity.pdbx_description
1 polymer ?
#
loop_
_entity_poly.entity_id
_entity_poly.type
_entity_poly.pdbx_seq_one_letter_code
_entity_poly.pdbx_strand_id
1 'polypeptide(L)'
;MFRARAPLQKAFHRRLCSKGGAENFEISKLKNGVSIATSNVPGHFSALGLYVGAGSRYETKNIRGCTHIMDRLAFKSTEHTSGRQMAETLELLGGNYQCSSSRETMMYHASVFNRDVDKMFSLMAETVRFPRISDEELEEQKLTAQYEIDEVWNKHDLILPELLHVTAYSGETLGSPLLCPRELIPSISKYYLNDYRRKFYTPENMVAAFVGVPHEEAVSYAKKYLEDMAPGNGKPTVKPAHYTGGETCIPPGPVFGNLPELFHIQIGFEGLPIGHPDIYALATLQTLLGGGGSFSAGGPGKGMYSRLYTHVLNQHFFVENCMAFNHSYSDSGIFGISASCVPQAAPYMAEIIAQQFANTFSNDKLKLTEEEVSRAKNQLKSSLLMNLESKLVELEDLGRQVQLHGRKIPIEEMISSIEKLTVEDVRRTAETVFTGKVNNKGEGTGRATVVMQGEREAFGDVEGILKHYGIGNYEKSNTSALKTPKKRGWF
;
A
#
# COMPACT_ATOMS: atom_id res chain seq x y z
N MET A 1 56.30 24.69 -0.65
CA MET A 1 56.24 23.27 -1.05
C MET A 1 54.90 22.70 -0.59
N PHE A 2 53.88 22.75 -1.43
CA PHE A 2 52.58 22.14 -1.15
C PHE A 2 52.52 20.79 -1.88
N ARG A 3 52.45 19.69 -1.11
CA ARG A 3 52.16 18.36 -1.65
C ARG A 3 50.67 18.21 -1.81
N ALA A 4 50.22 18.02 -3.05
CA ALA A 4 48.86 17.70 -3.41
C ALA A 4 48.42 16.34 -2.82
N ARG A 5 47.33 16.32 -2.11
CA ARG A 5 46.62 15.08 -1.72
C ARG A 5 45.83 14.55 -2.90
N ALA A 6 46.11 13.35 -3.33
CA ALA A 6 45.35 12.64 -4.34
C ALA A 6 43.93 12.28 -3.82
N PRO A 7 42.90 12.22 -4.67
CA PRO A 7 41.51 12.20 -4.24
C PRO A 7 41.06 10.83 -3.75
N LEU A 8 40.28 10.85 -2.68
CA LEU A 8 39.60 9.73 -2.03
C LEU A 8 38.53 9.03 -2.92
N GLN A 9 38.33 9.49 -4.15
CA GLN A 9 37.33 8.97 -5.07
C GLN A 9 37.59 7.54 -5.59
N LYS A 10 38.82 7.03 -5.53
CA LYS A 10 39.13 5.69 -6.06
C LYS A 10 38.80 4.52 -5.12
N ALA A 11 38.56 4.76 -3.85
CA ALA A 11 38.23 3.69 -2.88
C ALA A 11 36.77 3.32 -2.84
N PHE A 12 35.88 4.25 -3.19
CA PHE A 12 34.40 4.00 -3.18
C PHE A 12 33.92 3.22 -4.42
N HIS A 13 34.59 3.40 -5.57
CA HIS A 13 34.23 2.73 -6.83
C HIS A 13 34.60 1.25 -6.90
N ARG A 14 35.45 0.77 -6.00
CA ARG A 14 35.94 -0.63 -6.04
C ARG A 14 35.12 -1.63 -5.22
N ARG A 15 34.15 -1.17 -4.42
CA ARG A 15 33.25 -2.06 -3.65
C ARG A 15 31.88 -2.29 -4.30
N LEU A 16 31.53 -1.53 -5.32
CA LEU A 16 30.28 -1.69 -6.07
C LEU A 16 30.41 -2.55 -7.34
N CYS A 17 31.61 -2.98 -7.70
CA CYS A 17 31.87 -3.88 -8.81
C CYS A 17 32.56 -5.16 -8.33
N SER A 18 31.91 -5.97 -7.52
CA SER A 18 32.35 -7.34 -7.27
C SER A 18 31.35 -8.31 -7.88
N LYS A 19 31.73 -8.79 -9.07
CA LYS A 19 31.43 -10.11 -9.66
C LYS A 19 29.99 -10.61 -9.56
N GLY A 20 29.42 -10.91 -10.73
CA GLY A 20 28.19 -11.62 -11.04
C GLY A 20 27.46 -12.22 -9.85
N GLY A 21 26.34 -11.59 -9.45
CA GLY A 21 25.57 -12.01 -8.31
C GLY A 21 24.97 -13.38 -8.52
N ALA A 22 25.38 -14.35 -7.72
CA ALA A 22 24.46 -15.41 -7.36
C ALA A 22 23.21 -14.71 -6.80
N GLU A 23 22.04 -15.05 -7.33
CA GLU A 23 20.76 -14.57 -6.82
C GLU A 23 20.75 -14.80 -5.31
N ASN A 24 20.69 -13.71 -4.51
CA ASN A 24 20.74 -13.80 -3.05
C ASN A 24 19.43 -14.34 -2.45
N PHE A 25 18.48 -14.81 -3.28
CA PHE A 25 17.21 -15.35 -2.84
C PHE A 25 16.94 -16.73 -3.42
N GLU A 26 16.26 -17.56 -2.63
CA GLU A 26 15.83 -18.89 -3.00
C GLU A 26 14.34 -19.09 -2.69
N ILE A 27 13.63 -19.84 -3.54
CA ILE A 27 12.21 -20.14 -3.38
C ILE A 27 12.01 -21.64 -3.49
N SER A 28 11.29 -22.21 -2.54
CA SER A 28 10.87 -23.61 -2.56
C SER A 28 9.42 -23.76 -2.11
N LYS A 29 8.86 -24.96 -2.20
CA LYS A 29 7.49 -25.24 -1.84
C LYS A 29 7.39 -26.53 -1.04
N LEU A 30 6.64 -26.53 0.07
CA LEU A 30 6.32 -27.74 0.83
C LEU A 30 5.30 -28.60 0.08
N LYS A 31 5.21 -29.86 0.46
CA LYS A 31 4.26 -30.83 -0.15
C LYS A 31 2.80 -30.40 0.00
N ASN A 32 2.46 -29.73 1.08
CA ASN A 32 1.10 -29.21 1.34
C ASN A 32 0.79 -27.91 0.61
N GLY A 33 1.77 -27.27 -0.04
CA GLY A 33 1.54 -26.09 -0.84
C GLY A 33 2.08 -24.77 -0.27
N VAL A 34 2.57 -24.71 0.98
CA VAL A 34 3.22 -23.50 1.53
C VAL A 34 4.44 -23.16 0.71
N SER A 35 4.55 -21.92 0.26
CA SER A 35 5.75 -21.40 -0.41
C SER A 35 6.74 -20.88 0.63
N ILE A 36 8.03 -21.12 0.41
CA ILE A 36 9.11 -20.65 1.28
C ILE A 36 10.01 -19.77 0.43
N ALA A 37 10.31 -18.58 0.92
CA ALA A 37 11.19 -17.65 0.24
C ALA A 37 12.25 -17.15 1.21
N THR A 38 13.49 -17.10 0.77
CA THR A 38 14.62 -16.62 1.58
C THR A 38 15.44 -15.60 0.82
N SER A 39 15.96 -14.61 1.54
CA SER A 39 16.97 -13.67 1.05
C SER A 39 18.19 -13.71 1.99
N ASN A 40 19.35 -14.02 1.44
CA ASN A 40 20.56 -14.18 2.23
C ASN A 40 21.27 -12.83 2.47
N VAL A 41 20.79 -12.09 3.46
CA VAL A 41 21.37 -10.82 3.91
C VAL A 41 22.04 -11.01 5.26
N PRO A 42 23.39 -11.04 5.35
CA PRO A 42 24.08 -11.28 6.60
C PRO A 42 23.80 -10.21 7.67
N GLY A 43 23.94 -10.57 8.93
CA GLY A 43 23.76 -9.65 10.06
C GLY A 43 23.47 -10.39 11.35
N HIS A 44 23.28 -9.63 12.45
CA HIS A 44 22.99 -10.19 13.78
C HIS A 44 21.51 -10.47 14.02
N PHE A 45 20.65 -9.82 13.25
CA PHE A 45 19.19 -10.00 13.27
C PHE A 45 18.73 -10.68 11.99
N SER A 46 17.68 -11.46 12.11
CA SER A 46 16.91 -11.99 10.98
C SER A 46 15.51 -11.43 11.00
N ALA A 47 14.96 -11.20 9.82
CA ALA A 47 13.54 -10.89 9.67
C ALA A 47 12.81 -12.12 9.11
N LEU A 48 11.62 -12.39 9.63
CA LEU A 48 10.80 -13.53 9.24
C LEU A 48 9.33 -13.13 9.20
N GLY A 49 8.55 -13.76 8.32
CA GLY A 49 7.14 -13.46 8.17
C GLY A 49 6.33 -14.60 7.58
N LEU A 50 5.04 -14.61 7.95
CA LEU A 50 4.01 -15.43 7.31
C LEU A 50 3.03 -14.49 6.60
N TYR A 51 2.87 -14.69 5.32
CA TYR A 51 1.98 -13.95 4.43
C TYR A 51 0.83 -14.84 4.03
N VAL A 52 -0.39 -14.39 4.32
CA VAL A 52 -1.61 -15.11 3.98
C VAL A 52 -2.37 -14.29 2.94
N GLY A 53 -2.76 -14.88 1.83
CA GLY A 53 -3.58 -14.24 0.78
C GLY A 53 -5.01 -14.02 1.26
N ALA A 54 -5.16 -13.17 2.26
CA ALA A 54 -6.41 -12.82 2.92
C ALA A 54 -6.41 -11.31 3.18
N GLY A 55 -7.58 -10.68 3.14
CA GLY A 55 -7.70 -9.25 3.33
C GLY A 55 -9.13 -8.79 3.12
N SER A 56 -9.38 -7.50 3.33
CA SER A 56 -10.75 -6.95 3.25
C SER A 56 -11.38 -7.12 1.86
N ARG A 57 -10.56 -7.20 0.80
CA ARG A 57 -11.01 -7.43 -0.57
C ARG A 57 -11.82 -8.72 -0.74
N TYR A 58 -11.47 -9.75 0.02
CA TYR A 58 -12.08 -11.08 -0.09
C TYR A 58 -13.29 -11.26 0.84
N GLU A 59 -13.60 -10.27 1.65
CA GLU A 59 -14.71 -10.31 2.57
C GLU A 59 -16.06 -10.27 1.83
N THR A 60 -16.93 -11.18 2.22
CA THR A 60 -18.35 -11.16 1.82
C THR A 60 -19.18 -10.46 2.89
N LYS A 61 -20.45 -10.17 2.61
CA LYS A 61 -21.35 -9.50 3.56
C LYS A 61 -21.34 -10.11 4.96
N ASN A 62 -21.22 -11.44 5.05
CA ASN A 62 -21.29 -12.17 6.33
C ASN A 62 -19.99 -12.14 7.15
N ILE A 63 -18.86 -11.91 6.49
CA ILE A 63 -17.53 -11.90 7.13
C ILE A 63 -16.84 -10.53 7.01
N ARG A 64 -17.61 -9.49 6.73
CA ARG A 64 -17.10 -8.11 6.60
C ARG A 64 -16.57 -7.61 7.93
N GLY A 65 -15.35 -7.10 7.94
CA GLY A 65 -14.62 -6.65 9.12
C GLY A 65 -13.85 -7.74 9.84
N CYS A 66 -13.93 -9.02 9.41
CA CYS A 66 -13.17 -10.10 10.03
C CYS A 66 -11.66 -9.89 9.90
N THR A 67 -11.18 -9.33 8.79
CA THR A 67 -9.76 -9.03 8.57
C THR A 67 -9.22 -8.12 9.67
N HIS A 68 -9.93 -7.02 9.97
CA HIS A 68 -9.54 -6.07 11.01
C HIS A 68 -9.48 -6.71 12.40
N ILE A 69 -10.52 -7.47 12.77
CA ILE A 69 -10.55 -8.14 14.09
C ILE A 69 -9.50 -9.25 14.18
N MET A 70 -9.25 -9.99 13.11
CA MET A 70 -8.17 -11.00 13.06
C MET A 70 -6.78 -10.37 13.23
N ASP A 71 -6.56 -9.17 12.69
CA ASP A 71 -5.35 -8.40 12.92
C ASP A 71 -5.18 -8.06 14.40
N ARG A 72 -6.23 -7.56 15.08
CA ARG A 72 -6.21 -7.24 16.51
C ARG A 72 -6.04 -8.46 17.42
N LEU A 73 -6.50 -9.63 16.98
CA LEU A 73 -6.36 -10.91 17.70
C LEU A 73 -4.99 -11.58 17.47
N ALA A 74 -4.14 -11.03 16.61
CA ALA A 74 -2.81 -11.58 16.37
C ALA A 74 -1.93 -11.55 17.63
N PHE A 75 -1.18 -12.62 17.87
CA PHE A 75 -0.29 -12.79 19.03
C PHE A 75 -1.00 -12.71 20.42
N LYS A 76 -2.31 -13.00 20.45
CA LYS A 76 -3.08 -13.23 21.67
C LYS A 76 -2.99 -14.71 22.09
N SER A 77 -3.95 -15.20 22.86
CA SER A 77 -3.94 -16.61 23.28
C SER A 77 -4.11 -17.59 22.11
N THR A 78 -3.43 -18.71 22.21
CA THR A 78 -3.55 -19.83 21.30
C THR A 78 -4.06 -21.06 22.04
N GLU A 79 -4.27 -22.17 21.35
CA GLU A 79 -4.66 -23.44 21.98
C GLU A 79 -3.57 -23.97 22.93
N HIS A 80 -2.30 -23.61 22.71
CA HIS A 80 -1.14 -24.12 23.43
C HIS A 80 -0.49 -23.10 24.37
N THR A 81 -0.64 -21.81 24.09
CA THR A 81 0.02 -20.72 24.81
C THR A 81 -1.04 -19.70 25.26
N SER A 82 -1.08 -19.41 26.60
CA SER A 82 -1.96 -18.35 27.10
C SER A 82 -1.49 -16.98 26.66
N GLY A 83 -2.41 -15.99 26.59
CA GLY A 83 -2.08 -14.62 26.16
C GLY A 83 -0.97 -14.00 27.02
N ARG A 84 -0.95 -14.26 28.34
CA ARG A 84 0.13 -13.82 29.24
C ARG A 84 1.47 -14.44 28.85
N GLN A 85 1.53 -15.76 28.68
CA GLN A 85 2.77 -16.46 28.31
C GLN A 85 3.26 -16.02 26.91
N MET A 86 2.33 -15.75 25.96
CA MET A 86 2.67 -15.20 24.65
C MET A 86 3.37 -13.85 24.80
N ALA A 87 2.77 -12.91 25.53
CA ALA A 87 3.33 -11.59 25.77
C ALA A 87 4.70 -11.67 26.47
N GLU A 88 4.80 -12.42 27.58
CA GLU A 88 6.06 -12.60 28.31
C GLU A 88 7.17 -13.19 27.42
N THR A 89 6.84 -14.15 26.54
CA THR A 89 7.82 -14.77 25.64
C THR A 89 8.26 -13.78 24.56
N LEU A 90 7.33 -13.02 23.97
CA LEU A 90 7.63 -12.03 22.95
C LEU A 90 8.49 -10.88 23.52
N GLU A 91 8.22 -10.43 24.73
CA GLU A 91 9.04 -9.43 25.43
C GLU A 91 10.46 -9.96 25.71
N LEU A 92 10.61 -11.21 26.13
CA LEU A 92 11.91 -11.83 26.36
C LEU A 92 12.76 -11.96 25.08
N LEU A 93 12.13 -12.15 23.92
CA LEU A 93 12.82 -12.17 22.63
C LEU A 93 13.38 -10.80 22.25
N GLY A 94 12.85 -9.71 22.80
CA GLY A 94 13.35 -8.34 22.62
C GLY A 94 13.34 -7.84 21.18
N GLY A 95 12.61 -8.51 20.30
CA GLY A 95 12.49 -8.18 18.90
C GLY A 95 11.25 -7.35 18.58
N ASN A 96 11.15 -6.89 17.35
CA ASN A 96 9.94 -6.28 16.84
C ASN A 96 9.06 -7.36 16.23
N TYR A 97 7.79 -7.36 16.57
CA TYR A 97 6.78 -8.23 15.96
C TYR A 97 5.50 -7.46 15.69
N GLN A 98 4.83 -7.79 14.64
CA GLN A 98 3.60 -7.10 14.23
C GLN A 98 2.74 -8.00 13.34
N CYS A 99 1.42 -7.85 13.44
CA CYS A 99 0.48 -8.22 12.40
C CYS A 99 0.05 -6.95 11.67
N SER A 100 -0.11 -7.04 10.37
CA SER A 100 -0.59 -5.95 9.54
C SER A 100 -1.54 -6.52 8.48
N SER A 101 -2.74 -5.98 8.44
CA SER A 101 -3.73 -6.34 7.44
C SER A 101 -3.78 -5.32 6.31
N SER A 102 -3.99 -5.81 5.11
CA SER A 102 -4.21 -4.99 3.92
C SER A 102 -5.45 -5.46 3.16
N ARG A 103 -5.70 -4.87 2.00
CA ARG A 103 -6.82 -5.32 1.15
C ARG A 103 -6.63 -6.73 0.60
N GLU A 104 -5.39 -7.17 0.38
CA GLU A 104 -5.10 -8.45 -0.28
C GLU A 104 -4.30 -9.43 0.58
N THR A 105 -3.69 -8.97 1.66
CA THR A 105 -2.74 -9.80 2.43
C THR A 105 -2.85 -9.53 3.92
N MET A 106 -2.81 -10.59 4.71
CA MET A 106 -2.50 -10.55 6.14
C MET A 106 -1.01 -10.89 6.31
N MET A 107 -0.27 -10.01 6.96
CA MET A 107 1.17 -10.17 7.19
C MET A 107 1.45 -10.30 8.69
N TYR A 108 2.05 -11.41 9.06
CA TYR A 108 2.64 -11.60 10.38
C TYR A 108 4.15 -11.51 10.19
N HIS A 109 4.82 -10.55 10.78
CA HIS A 109 6.24 -10.39 10.61
C HIS A 109 6.94 -10.03 11.91
N ALA A 110 8.21 -10.38 11.98
CA ALA A 110 9.07 -10.11 13.12
C ALA A 110 10.52 -9.93 12.71
N SER A 111 11.28 -9.23 13.55
CA SER A 111 12.73 -9.14 13.47
C SER A 111 13.32 -9.47 14.83
N VAL A 112 14.14 -10.52 14.89
CA VAL A 112 14.73 -11.06 16.12
C VAL A 112 16.22 -11.38 15.93
N PHE A 113 16.95 -11.63 17.01
CA PHE A 113 18.29 -12.19 16.91
C PHE A 113 18.29 -13.53 16.19
N ASN A 114 19.35 -13.82 15.42
CA ASN A 114 19.45 -15.06 14.63
C ASN A 114 19.20 -16.33 15.46
N ARG A 115 19.67 -16.37 16.72
CA ARG A 115 19.45 -17.50 17.64
C ARG A 115 18.01 -17.75 18.04
N ASP A 116 17.16 -16.73 17.91
CA ASP A 116 15.76 -16.75 18.39
C ASP A 116 14.74 -16.99 17.26
N VAL A 117 15.21 -17.19 16.02
CA VAL A 117 14.36 -17.38 14.83
C VAL A 117 13.42 -18.57 14.97
N ASP A 118 13.90 -19.75 15.39
CA ASP A 118 13.06 -20.96 15.57
C ASP A 118 11.93 -20.69 16.57
N LYS A 119 12.26 -20.03 17.71
CA LYS A 119 11.25 -19.72 18.73
C LYS A 119 10.22 -18.72 18.23
N MET A 120 10.67 -17.64 17.57
CA MET A 120 9.74 -16.62 17.03
C MET A 120 8.86 -17.20 15.93
N PHE A 121 9.41 -18.01 15.02
CA PHE A 121 8.64 -18.63 13.97
C PHE A 121 7.63 -19.65 14.52
N SER A 122 7.98 -20.37 15.60
CA SER A 122 7.04 -21.22 16.34
C SER A 122 5.83 -20.45 16.83
N LEU A 123 6.04 -19.29 17.50
CA LEU A 123 4.95 -18.46 18.02
C LEU A 123 4.08 -17.88 16.90
N MET A 124 4.71 -17.47 15.79
CA MET A 124 4.02 -16.96 14.62
C MET A 124 3.17 -18.04 13.95
N ALA A 125 3.72 -19.23 13.76
CA ALA A 125 2.98 -20.38 13.22
C ALA A 125 1.81 -20.78 14.13
N GLU A 126 2.02 -20.77 15.45
CA GLU A 126 0.98 -21.04 16.43
C GLU A 126 -0.15 -20.01 16.40
N THR A 127 0.19 -18.73 16.32
CA THR A 127 -0.76 -17.62 16.16
C THR A 127 -1.62 -17.77 14.90
N VAL A 128 -1.02 -18.18 13.80
CA VAL A 128 -1.72 -18.34 12.52
C VAL A 128 -2.58 -19.61 12.50
N ARG A 129 -2.10 -20.70 13.09
CA ARG A 129 -2.74 -22.03 13.00
C ARG A 129 -3.78 -22.28 14.09
N PHE A 130 -3.49 -21.89 15.31
CA PHE A 130 -4.20 -22.31 16.52
C PHE A 130 -4.65 -21.14 17.42
N PRO A 131 -5.14 -20.00 16.89
CA PRO A 131 -5.64 -18.93 17.75
C PRO A 131 -6.86 -19.43 18.52
N ARG A 132 -6.88 -19.19 19.81
CA ARG A 132 -7.95 -19.65 20.71
C ARG A 132 -9.24 -18.86 20.52
N ILE A 133 -9.11 -17.56 20.30
CA ILE A 133 -10.23 -16.59 20.12
C ILE A 133 -11.22 -16.78 21.28
N SER A 134 -10.80 -16.46 22.53
CA SER A 134 -11.72 -16.51 23.65
C SER A 134 -12.75 -15.37 23.56
N ASP A 135 -13.89 -15.54 24.20
CA ASP A 135 -14.95 -14.52 24.17
C ASP A 135 -14.48 -13.22 24.83
N GLU A 136 -13.67 -13.33 25.91
CA GLU A 136 -13.10 -12.19 26.61
C GLU A 136 -12.14 -11.40 25.72
N GLU A 137 -11.19 -12.09 25.06
CA GLU A 137 -10.25 -11.45 24.14
C GLU A 137 -10.97 -10.83 22.93
N LEU A 138 -11.99 -11.50 22.40
CA LEU A 138 -12.78 -10.99 21.28
C LEU A 138 -13.51 -9.68 21.66
N GLU A 139 -14.17 -9.64 22.82
CA GLU A 139 -14.86 -8.43 23.27
C GLU A 139 -13.88 -7.28 23.56
N GLU A 140 -12.72 -7.57 24.15
CA GLU A 140 -11.65 -6.58 24.33
C GLU A 140 -11.17 -6.01 22.99
N GLN A 141 -10.94 -6.86 21.98
CA GLN A 141 -10.47 -6.41 20.67
C GLN A 141 -11.55 -5.68 19.87
N LYS A 142 -12.83 -5.98 20.07
CA LYS A 142 -13.93 -5.18 19.52
C LYS A 142 -13.95 -3.76 20.10
N LEU A 143 -13.71 -3.59 21.39
CA LEU A 143 -13.59 -2.26 21.99
C LEU A 143 -12.39 -1.50 21.41
N THR A 144 -11.24 -2.16 21.30
CA THR A 144 -10.04 -1.59 20.68
C THR A 144 -10.33 -1.12 19.25
N ALA A 145 -11.00 -1.97 18.45
CA ALA A 145 -11.37 -1.62 17.07
C ALA A 145 -12.31 -0.41 16.99
N GLN A 146 -13.23 -0.23 17.96
CA GLN A 146 -14.08 0.97 18.02
C GLN A 146 -13.27 2.25 18.24
N TYR A 147 -12.31 2.21 19.18
CA TYR A 147 -11.42 3.35 19.42
C TYR A 147 -10.57 3.69 18.20
N GLU A 148 -10.04 2.69 17.51
CA GLU A 148 -9.25 2.88 16.29
C GLU A 148 -10.07 3.52 15.17
N ILE A 149 -11.31 3.09 14.99
CA ILE A 149 -12.21 3.68 14.01
C ILE A 149 -12.46 5.16 14.35
N ASP A 150 -12.79 5.48 15.60
CA ASP A 150 -13.02 6.85 16.03
C ASP A 150 -11.75 7.71 15.86
N GLU A 151 -10.56 7.16 16.10
CA GLU A 151 -9.30 7.86 15.88
C GLU A 151 -9.01 8.12 14.39
N VAL A 152 -9.24 7.11 13.53
CA VAL A 152 -9.03 7.22 12.09
C VAL A 152 -9.97 8.27 11.48
N TRP A 153 -11.23 8.34 11.91
CA TRP A 153 -12.18 9.34 11.45
C TRP A 153 -11.76 10.79 11.76
N ASN A 154 -10.95 10.99 12.79
CA ASN A 154 -10.42 12.30 13.15
C ASN A 154 -9.12 12.66 12.41
N LYS A 155 -8.55 11.74 11.62
CA LYS A 155 -7.28 11.93 10.88
C LYS A 155 -7.54 11.90 9.38
N HIS A 156 -7.50 13.07 8.74
CA HIS A 156 -7.75 13.19 7.29
C HIS A 156 -6.79 12.37 6.43
N ASP A 157 -5.55 12.23 6.86
CA ASP A 157 -4.49 11.46 6.19
C ASP A 157 -4.75 9.94 6.20
N LEU A 158 -5.59 9.44 7.09
CA LEU A 158 -5.99 8.04 7.19
C LEU A 158 -7.37 7.79 6.58
N ILE A 159 -8.36 8.66 6.86
CA ILE A 159 -9.74 8.42 6.42
C ILE A 159 -9.94 8.71 4.93
N LEU A 160 -9.30 9.74 4.38
CA LEU A 160 -9.52 10.11 2.97
C LEU A 160 -9.02 9.04 1.98
N PRO A 161 -7.83 8.42 2.15
CA PRO A 161 -7.43 7.28 1.32
C PRO A 161 -8.38 6.08 1.44
N GLU A 162 -8.99 5.85 2.60
CA GLU A 162 -9.97 4.80 2.80
C GLU A 162 -11.25 5.09 2.02
N LEU A 163 -11.81 6.29 2.16
CA LEU A 163 -12.97 6.75 1.40
C LEU A 163 -12.71 6.80 -0.11
N LEU A 164 -11.48 7.10 -0.52
CA LEU A 164 -11.08 7.05 -1.93
C LEU A 164 -11.27 5.64 -2.50
N HIS A 165 -10.85 4.60 -1.79
CA HIS A 165 -11.04 3.23 -2.25
C HIS A 165 -12.51 2.83 -2.23
N VAL A 166 -13.24 3.15 -1.16
CA VAL A 166 -14.68 2.86 -1.06
C VAL A 166 -15.43 3.51 -2.24
N THR A 167 -15.11 4.75 -2.57
CA THR A 167 -15.73 5.49 -3.68
C THR A 167 -15.31 4.92 -5.03
N ALA A 168 -14.02 4.66 -5.22
CA ALA A 168 -13.44 4.17 -6.47
C ALA A 168 -14.00 2.82 -6.91
N TYR A 169 -14.35 1.93 -5.97
CA TYR A 169 -14.82 0.57 -6.25
C TYR A 169 -16.24 0.29 -5.70
N SER A 170 -17.01 1.33 -5.41
CA SER A 170 -18.38 1.24 -4.90
C SER A 170 -18.55 0.34 -3.67
N GLY A 171 -17.55 0.30 -2.78
CA GLY A 171 -17.57 -0.49 -1.55
C GLY A 171 -17.49 -2.01 -1.75
N GLU A 172 -17.10 -2.47 -2.94
CA GLU A 172 -16.88 -3.89 -3.24
C GLU A 172 -15.42 -4.17 -3.63
N THR A 173 -14.96 -5.38 -3.43
CA THR A 173 -13.59 -5.82 -3.78
C THR A 173 -12.52 -4.91 -3.14
N LEU A 174 -11.71 -4.18 -3.92
CA LEU A 174 -10.73 -3.21 -3.41
C LEU A 174 -11.36 -2.01 -2.69
N GLY A 175 -12.66 -1.78 -2.84
CA GLY A 175 -13.44 -0.80 -2.07
C GLY A 175 -13.99 -1.33 -0.75
N SER A 176 -13.79 -2.61 -0.42
CA SER A 176 -14.14 -3.11 0.91
C SER A 176 -13.27 -2.41 1.97
N PRO A 177 -13.87 -1.83 3.04
CA PRO A 177 -13.13 -1.12 4.06
C PRO A 177 -12.06 -1.98 4.73
N LEU A 178 -10.91 -1.38 5.05
CA LEU A 178 -9.88 -2.03 5.87
C LEU A 178 -10.34 -2.17 7.31
N LEU A 179 -11.00 -1.14 7.82
CA LEU A 179 -11.58 -1.15 9.16
C LEU A 179 -12.95 -1.83 9.13
N CYS A 180 -13.27 -2.55 10.18
CA CYS A 180 -14.59 -3.11 10.36
C CYS A 180 -15.63 -1.98 10.43
N PRO A 181 -16.71 -2.00 9.64
CA PRO A 181 -17.79 -1.04 9.81
C PRO A 181 -18.33 -1.08 11.25
N ARG A 182 -18.47 0.09 11.86
CA ARG A 182 -18.80 0.23 13.28
C ARG A 182 -20.05 -0.53 13.68
N GLU A 183 -21.08 -0.49 12.81
CA GLU A 183 -22.34 -1.18 13.02
C GLU A 183 -22.22 -2.70 12.96
N LEU A 184 -21.16 -3.25 12.36
CA LEU A 184 -20.94 -4.69 12.26
C LEU A 184 -20.12 -5.27 13.42
N ILE A 185 -19.38 -4.44 14.16
CA ILE A 185 -18.53 -4.90 15.27
C ILE A 185 -19.30 -5.79 16.27
N PRO A 186 -20.51 -5.42 16.74
CA PRO A 186 -21.25 -6.26 17.68
C PRO A 186 -21.61 -7.64 17.09
N SER A 187 -21.79 -7.72 15.78
CA SER A 187 -22.20 -8.97 15.10
C SER A 187 -21.05 -9.93 14.83
N ILE A 188 -19.79 -9.47 14.91
CA ILE A 188 -18.62 -10.33 14.71
C ILE A 188 -18.55 -11.35 15.85
N SER A 189 -18.50 -12.62 15.48
CA SER A 189 -18.41 -13.73 16.43
C SER A 189 -17.27 -14.67 16.05
N LYS A 190 -16.88 -15.49 17.01
CA LYS A 190 -15.90 -16.57 16.81
C LYS A 190 -16.26 -17.46 15.60
N TYR A 191 -17.55 -17.66 15.33
CA TYR A 191 -18.02 -18.43 14.18
C TYR A 191 -17.57 -17.78 12.85
N TYR A 192 -17.79 -16.47 12.67
CA TYR A 192 -17.40 -15.76 11.44
C TYR A 192 -15.89 -15.65 11.28
N LEU A 193 -15.15 -15.45 12.37
CA LEU A 193 -13.68 -15.43 12.34
C LEU A 193 -13.12 -16.81 11.95
N ASN A 194 -13.67 -17.89 12.47
CA ASN A 194 -13.26 -19.24 12.08
C ASN A 194 -13.68 -19.59 10.65
N ASP A 195 -14.82 -19.09 10.16
CA ASP A 195 -15.23 -19.24 8.76
C ASP A 195 -14.27 -18.51 7.82
N TYR A 196 -13.87 -17.28 8.17
CA TYR A 196 -12.86 -16.51 7.47
C TYR A 196 -11.52 -17.27 7.42
N ARG A 197 -11.05 -17.78 8.56
CA ARG A 197 -9.80 -18.55 8.64
C ARG A 197 -9.86 -19.81 7.77
N ARG A 198 -10.92 -20.60 7.85
CA ARG A 198 -11.08 -21.83 7.04
C ARG A 198 -11.00 -21.57 5.55
N LYS A 199 -11.46 -20.38 5.10
CA LYS A 199 -11.44 -20.01 3.68
C LYS A 199 -10.07 -19.57 3.20
N PHE A 200 -9.34 -18.84 4.01
CA PHE A 200 -8.14 -18.12 3.54
C PHE A 200 -6.83 -18.63 4.12
N TYR A 201 -6.83 -19.22 5.32
CA TYR A 201 -5.62 -19.68 6.02
C TYR A 201 -5.27 -21.12 5.61
N THR A 202 -5.11 -21.33 4.32
CA THR A 202 -4.75 -22.64 3.74
C THR A 202 -3.29 -22.63 3.29
N PRO A 203 -2.59 -23.80 3.32
CA PRO A 203 -1.17 -23.89 2.97
C PRO A 203 -0.84 -23.28 1.61
N GLU A 204 -1.68 -23.52 0.60
CA GLU A 204 -1.46 -23.05 -0.78
C GLU A 204 -1.57 -21.53 -0.91
N ASN A 205 -2.19 -20.90 0.07
CA ASN A 205 -2.40 -19.44 0.13
C ASN A 205 -1.38 -18.74 1.05
N MET A 206 -0.36 -19.47 1.52
CA MET A 206 0.64 -18.97 2.47
C MET A 206 2.03 -18.89 1.86
N VAL A 207 2.77 -17.86 2.27
CA VAL A 207 4.21 -17.73 2.02
C VAL A 207 4.92 -17.53 3.35
N ALA A 208 5.90 -18.36 3.65
CA ALA A 208 6.86 -18.18 4.73
C ALA A 208 8.11 -17.51 4.15
N ALA A 209 8.38 -16.27 4.55
CA ALA A 209 9.53 -15.52 4.06
C ALA A 209 10.54 -15.28 5.17
N PHE A 210 11.84 -15.32 4.81
CA PHE A 210 12.94 -15.12 5.74
C PHE A 210 14.04 -14.28 5.10
N VAL A 211 14.59 -13.33 5.84
CA VAL A 211 15.73 -12.51 5.44
C VAL A 211 16.83 -12.67 6.48
N GLY A 212 18.00 -13.13 6.03
CA GLY A 212 19.15 -13.40 6.90
C GLY A 212 19.15 -14.79 7.53
N VAL A 213 18.33 -15.72 7.01
CA VAL A 213 18.30 -17.14 7.41
C VAL A 213 18.70 -18.00 6.22
N PRO A 214 19.58 -18.99 6.36
CA PRO A 214 19.91 -19.95 5.30
C PRO A 214 18.66 -20.69 4.81
N HIS A 215 18.57 -20.94 3.49
CA HIS A 215 17.38 -21.53 2.90
C HIS A 215 17.02 -22.91 3.48
N GLU A 216 18.01 -23.78 3.64
CA GLU A 216 17.80 -25.12 4.21
C GLU A 216 17.23 -25.07 5.63
N GLU A 217 17.71 -24.09 6.43
CA GLU A 217 17.25 -23.87 7.79
C GLU A 217 15.81 -23.34 7.81
N ALA A 218 15.48 -22.35 6.95
CA ALA A 218 14.14 -21.85 6.76
C ALA A 218 13.15 -22.95 6.33
N VAL A 219 13.58 -23.83 5.41
CA VAL A 219 12.80 -25.00 4.98
C VAL A 219 12.57 -25.96 6.15
N SER A 220 13.58 -26.15 6.99
CA SER A 220 13.46 -27.02 8.17
C SER A 220 12.44 -26.46 9.16
N TYR A 221 12.45 -25.16 9.45
CA TYR A 221 11.45 -24.50 10.28
C TYR A 221 10.04 -24.59 9.68
N ALA A 222 9.90 -24.29 8.39
CA ALA A 222 8.61 -24.39 7.72
C ALA A 222 8.06 -25.82 7.72
N LYS A 223 8.90 -26.84 7.54
CA LYS A 223 8.49 -28.25 7.71
C LYS A 223 8.03 -28.56 9.10
N LYS A 224 8.81 -28.15 10.11
CA LYS A 224 8.53 -28.41 11.52
C LYS A 224 7.18 -27.85 11.97
N TYR A 225 6.81 -26.67 11.49
CA TYR A 225 5.66 -25.93 12.01
C TYR A 225 4.46 -25.82 11.07
N LEU A 226 4.62 -26.08 9.76
CA LEU A 226 3.56 -25.86 8.78
C LEU A 226 3.25 -27.08 7.90
N GLU A 227 4.13 -28.11 7.79
CA GLU A 227 3.95 -29.20 6.81
C GLU A 227 2.76 -30.11 7.11
N ASP A 228 2.35 -30.23 8.36
CA ASP A 228 1.20 -31.00 8.81
C ASP A 228 -0.15 -30.31 8.62
N MET A 229 -0.18 -29.05 8.13
CA MET A 229 -1.42 -28.39 7.77
C MET A 229 -2.12 -29.13 6.63
N ALA A 230 -3.42 -29.40 6.83
CA ALA A 230 -4.22 -30.06 5.80
C ALA A 230 -4.32 -29.14 4.54
N PRO A 231 -4.14 -29.69 3.32
CA PRO A 231 -4.36 -28.93 2.11
C PRO A 231 -5.77 -28.36 2.04
N GLY A 232 -5.87 -27.15 1.49
CA GLY A 232 -7.14 -26.50 1.19
C GLY A 232 -7.67 -26.86 -0.19
N ASN A 233 -8.58 -26.03 -0.71
CA ASN A 233 -9.13 -26.16 -2.05
C ASN A 233 -8.37 -25.31 -3.11
N GLY A 234 -7.11 -25.03 -2.85
CA GLY A 234 -6.29 -24.12 -3.65
C GLY A 234 -6.41 -22.65 -3.22
N LYS A 235 -5.81 -21.76 -4.02
CA LYS A 235 -5.91 -20.32 -3.75
C LYS A 235 -7.34 -19.82 -3.97
N PRO A 236 -7.85 -18.90 -3.14
CA PRO A 236 -9.17 -18.31 -3.33
C PRO A 236 -9.31 -17.65 -4.71
N THR A 237 -10.46 -17.82 -5.34
CA THR A 237 -10.76 -17.12 -6.61
C THR A 237 -10.95 -15.63 -6.34
N VAL A 238 -10.19 -14.80 -7.05
CA VAL A 238 -10.24 -13.35 -6.92
C VAL A 238 -11.27 -12.79 -7.92
N LYS A 239 -12.32 -12.12 -7.41
CA LYS A 239 -13.23 -11.35 -8.25
C LYS A 239 -12.47 -10.11 -8.76
N PRO A 240 -12.42 -9.85 -10.10
CA PRO A 240 -11.79 -8.65 -10.62
C PRO A 240 -12.39 -7.38 -10.00
N ALA A 241 -11.53 -6.42 -9.68
CA ALA A 241 -11.96 -5.15 -9.10
C ALA A 241 -12.50 -4.24 -10.20
N HIS A 242 -13.80 -3.94 -10.17
CA HIS A 242 -14.44 -3.02 -11.11
C HIS A 242 -14.33 -1.58 -10.59
N TYR A 243 -13.55 -0.76 -11.27
CA TYR A 243 -13.38 0.65 -10.94
C TYR A 243 -14.56 1.47 -11.47
N THR A 244 -15.28 2.13 -10.58
CA THR A 244 -16.48 2.93 -10.94
C THR A 244 -16.21 4.42 -11.00
N GLY A 245 -15.22 4.91 -10.28
CA GLY A 245 -15.10 6.33 -9.98
C GLY A 245 -16.26 6.84 -9.13
N GLY A 246 -16.35 8.13 -8.99
CA GLY A 246 -17.46 8.79 -8.27
C GLY A 246 -16.98 9.90 -7.35
N GLU A 247 -17.90 10.42 -6.56
CA GLU A 247 -17.63 11.54 -5.64
C GLU A 247 -18.17 11.22 -4.25
N THR A 248 -17.37 11.56 -3.22
CA THR A 248 -17.76 11.52 -1.81
C THR A 248 -17.25 12.78 -1.12
N CYS A 249 -18.10 13.40 -0.32
CA CYS A 249 -17.72 14.54 0.52
C CYS A 249 -18.13 14.27 1.96
N ILE A 250 -17.21 14.48 2.88
CA ILE A 250 -17.47 14.43 4.33
C ILE A 250 -17.34 15.81 4.94
N PRO A 251 -18.02 16.07 6.07
CA PRO A 251 -17.92 17.35 6.77
C PRO A 251 -16.48 17.72 7.13
N PRO A 252 -16.19 19.01 7.40
CA PRO A 252 -14.90 19.45 7.90
C PRO A 252 -14.48 18.66 9.13
N GLY A 253 -13.19 18.35 9.21
CA GLY A 253 -12.62 17.67 10.37
C GLY A 253 -12.55 18.55 11.62
N PRO A 254 -12.33 17.96 12.80
CA PRO A 254 -12.18 18.72 14.02
C PRO A 254 -10.91 19.58 13.96
N VAL A 255 -11.01 20.82 14.40
CA VAL A 255 -9.85 21.72 14.54
C VAL A 255 -9.30 21.59 15.96
N PHE A 256 -8.03 21.26 16.08
CA PHE A 256 -7.36 21.10 17.36
C PHE A 256 -6.48 22.32 17.70
N GLY A 257 -6.75 22.94 18.84
CA GLY A 257 -5.97 24.09 19.35
C GLY A 257 -6.05 25.29 18.42
N ASN A 258 -4.88 25.89 18.11
CA ASN A 258 -4.76 27.09 17.27
C ASN A 258 -4.37 26.74 15.81
N LEU A 259 -4.53 25.47 15.39
CA LEU A 259 -4.24 25.09 14.02
C LEU A 259 -5.29 25.70 13.07
N PRO A 260 -4.90 26.08 11.85
CA PRO A 260 -5.85 26.57 10.86
C PRO A 260 -6.81 25.44 10.45
N GLU A 261 -8.06 25.81 10.19
CA GLU A 261 -8.99 24.93 9.51
C GLU A 261 -8.50 24.66 8.09
N LEU A 262 -8.49 23.39 7.68
CA LEU A 262 -8.08 22.99 6.35
C LEU A 262 -9.19 22.16 5.69
N PHE A 263 -9.40 22.42 4.41
CA PHE A 263 -10.20 21.58 3.54
C PHE A 263 -9.27 20.67 2.72
N HIS A 264 -9.72 19.46 2.49
CA HIS A 264 -8.92 18.44 1.83
C HIS A 264 -9.63 17.90 0.58
N ILE A 265 -8.88 17.62 -0.46
CA ILE A 265 -9.36 17.02 -1.70
C ILE A 265 -8.38 15.96 -2.20
N GLN A 266 -8.91 14.81 -2.59
CA GLN A 266 -8.17 13.78 -3.32
C GLN A 266 -8.86 13.53 -4.65
N ILE A 267 -8.09 13.58 -5.74
CA ILE A 267 -8.56 13.25 -7.08
C ILE A 267 -7.71 12.10 -7.58
N GLY A 268 -8.35 10.96 -7.85
CA GLY A 268 -7.71 9.75 -8.32
C GLY A 268 -8.38 9.15 -9.55
N PHE A 269 -7.62 8.32 -10.25
CA PHE A 269 -8.05 7.58 -11.43
C PHE A 269 -7.69 6.12 -11.26
N GLU A 270 -8.30 5.25 -12.05
CA GLU A 270 -7.86 3.87 -12.11
C GLU A 270 -6.38 3.80 -12.49
N GLY A 271 -5.58 3.23 -11.61
CA GLY A 271 -4.15 3.03 -11.80
C GLY A 271 -3.83 1.65 -12.38
N LEU A 272 -2.54 1.34 -12.44
CA LEU A 272 -2.05 0.09 -13.01
C LEU A 272 -1.86 -0.98 -11.92
N PRO A 273 -2.14 -2.26 -12.23
CA PRO A 273 -1.82 -3.36 -11.34
C PRO A 273 -0.30 -3.51 -11.19
N ILE A 274 0.14 -4.09 -10.08
CA ILE A 274 1.56 -4.24 -9.73
C ILE A 274 2.37 -5.03 -10.77
N GLY A 275 1.73 -5.94 -11.52
CA GLY A 275 2.36 -6.72 -12.59
C GLY A 275 2.28 -6.08 -13.98
N HIS A 276 1.82 -4.83 -14.11
CA HIS A 276 1.68 -4.18 -15.42
C HIS A 276 3.06 -3.77 -15.99
N PRO A 277 3.29 -3.92 -17.32
CA PRO A 277 4.57 -3.52 -17.93
C PRO A 277 4.98 -2.07 -17.67
N ASP A 278 4.02 -1.15 -17.63
CA ASP A 278 4.26 0.28 -17.39
C ASP A 278 4.27 0.68 -15.91
N ILE A 279 4.35 -0.28 -14.97
CA ILE A 279 4.31 0.03 -13.53
C ILE A 279 5.48 0.93 -13.10
N TYR A 280 6.67 0.73 -13.67
CA TYR A 280 7.83 1.57 -13.38
C TYR A 280 7.71 2.97 -13.99
N ALA A 281 7.00 3.12 -15.13
CA ALA A 281 6.67 4.43 -15.69
C ALA A 281 5.70 5.19 -14.78
N LEU A 282 4.70 4.50 -14.21
CA LEU A 282 3.77 5.07 -13.25
C LEU A 282 4.47 5.47 -11.94
N ALA A 283 5.37 4.64 -11.41
CA ALA A 283 6.17 4.96 -10.23
C ALA A 283 7.13 6.14 -10.48
N THR A 284 7.70 6.23 -11.69
CA THR A 284 8.51 7.38 -12.12
C THR A 284 7.65 8.64 -12.20
N LEU A 285 6.43 8.56 -12.74
CA LEU A 285 5.48 9.67 -12.79
C LEU A 285 5.09 10.14 -11.38
N GLN A 286 4.86 9.22 -10.43
CA GLN A 286 4.61 9.56 -9.03
C GLN A 286 5.77 10.34 -8.43
N THR A 287 7.00 9.89 -8.62
CA THR A 287 8.21 10.55 -8.14
C THR A 287 8.41 11.93 -8.79
N LEU A 288 8.12 12.05 -10.08
CA LEU A 288 8.20 13.29 -10.86
C LEU A 288 7.18 14.33 -10.37
N LEU A 289 5.94 13.93 -10.15
CA LEU A 289 4.92 14.77 -9.53
C LEU A 289 5.31 15.10 -8.11
N GLY A 290 5.66 14.11 -7.30
CA GLY A 290 6.17 14.23 -5.94
C GLY A 290 5.24 15.02 -5.02
N GLY A 291 5.74 16.14 -4.50
CA GLY A 291 4.99 17.00 -3.58
C GLY A 291 5.31 16.75 -2.11
N GLY A 292 4.47 17.28 -1.23
CA GLY A 292 4.61 17.19 0.23
C GLY A 292 3.88 18.31 0.94
N GLY A 293 4.29 18.60 2.19
CA GLY A 293 3.79 19.76 2.94
C GLY A 293 4.43 21.07 2.50
N SER A 294 3.71 22.18 2.63
CA SER A 294 4.18 23.53 2.32
C SER A 294 5.38 23.91 3.21
N PHE A 295 5.34 23.48 4.47
CA PHE A 295 6.42 23.66 5.42
C PHE A 295 7.31 22.40 5.45
N SER A 296 8.20 22.29 4.49
CA SER A 296 9.17 21.19 4.46
C SER A 296 10.43 21.57 5.23
N ALA A 297 10.77 20.79 6.26
CA ALA A 297 12.10 20.79 6.86
C ALA A 297 13.14 20.21 5.88
N GLY A 298 12.86 20.30 4.56
CA GLY A 298 13.65 19.72 3.51
C GLY A 298 15.04 20.32 3.41
N GLY A 299 15.92 19.55 2.86
CA GLY A 299 17.26 19.96 2.42
C GLY A 299 17.42 19.53 0.97
N PRO A 300 18.56 19.76 0.34
CA PRO A 300 18.85 19.28 -1.00
C PRO A 300 18.54 17.79 -1.11
N GLY A 301 17.86 17.38 -2.17
CA GLY A 301 17.51 15.97 -2.45
C GLY A 301 16.18 15.47 -1.90
N LYS A 302 15.42 16.27 -1.14
CA LYS A 302 14.15 15.85 -0.54
C LYS A 302 12.90 16.17 -1.40
N GLY A 303 13.01 16.14 -2.73
CA GLY A 303 11.87 16.28 -3.62
C GLY A 303 11.41 17.72 -3.90
N MET A 304 12.12 18.74 -3.39
CA MET A 304 11.80 20.17 -3.59
C MET A 304 11.80 20.62 -5.06
N TYR A 305 12.29 19.80 -5.97
CA TYR A 305 12.29 20.04 -7.42
C TYR A 305 11.21 19.24 -8.16
N SER A 306 10.33 18.53 -7.43
CA SER A 306 9.18 17.85 -8.01
C SER A 306 8.14 18.86 -8.51
N ARG A 307 7.29 18.44 -9.45
CA ARG A 307 6.32 19.37 -10.07
C ARG A 307 5.33 19.96 -9.09
N LEU A 308 4.74 19.15 -8.21
CA LEU A 308 3.79 19.66 -7.23
C LEU A 308 4.44 20.62 -6.25
N TYR A 309 5.72 20.43 -5.95
CA TYR A 309 6.44 21.39 -5.10
C TYR A 309 6.67 22.71 -5.84
N THR A 310 7.20 22.66 -7.06
CA THR A 310 7.59 23.86 -7.83
C THR A 310 6.40 24.62 -8.44
N HIS A 311 5.37 23.91 -8.87
CA HIS A 311 4.22 24.49 -9.58
C HIS A 311 2.99 24.70 -8.72
N VAL A 312 2.91 24.09 -7.53
CA VAL A 312 1.78 24.25 -6.62
C VAL A 312 2.22 24.88 -5.30
N LEU A 313 3.02 24.16 -4.51
CA LEU A 313 3.36 24.62 -3.15
C LEU A 313 4.15 25.92 -3.13
N ASN A 314 5.09 26.12 -4.06
CA ASN A 314 5.86 27.37 -4.15
C ASN A 314 5.09 28.55 -4.77
N GLN A 315 3.96 28.29 -5.45
CA GLN A 315 3.20 29.32 -6.15
C GLN A 315 1.92 29.72 -5.41
N HIS A 316 1.37 28.80 -4.62
CA HIS A 316 0.07 28.96 -3.97
C HIS A 316 0.21 28.81 -2.46
N PHE A 317 0.53 29.90 -1.76
CA PHE A 317 0.74 29.93 -0.30
C PHE A 317 -0.47 29.47 0.54
N PHE A 318 -1.65 29.36 -0.07
CA PHE A 318 -2.87 28.87 0.55
C PHE A 318 -3.00 27.34 0.49
N VAL A 319 -2.06 26.65 -0.17
CA VAL A 319 -2.00 25.18 -0.23
C VAL A 319 -1.03 24.70 0.83
N GLU A 320 -1.53 23.96 1.83
CA GLU A 320 -0.74 23.42 2.94
C GLU A 320 -0.02 22.11 2.58
N ASN A 321 -0.68 21.28 1.80
CA ASN A 321 -0.13 19.99 1.34
C ASN A 321 -0.59 19.73 -0.09
N CYS A 322 0.30 19.17 -0.91
CA CYS A 322 -0.05 18.67 -2.23
C CYS A 322 0.93 17.57 -2.61
N MET A 323 0.45 16.35 -2.80
CA MET A 323 1.30 15.19 -3.07
C MET A 323 0.63 14.18 -4.01
N ALA A 324 1.44 13.50 -4.84
CA ALA A 324 0.99 12.40 -5.66
C ALA A 324 0.97 11.09 -4.86
N PHE A 325 -0.07 10.29 -5.05
CA PHE A 325 -0.19 8.96 -4.45
C PHE A 325 -0.39 7.88 -5.52
N ASN A 326 0.04 6.67 -5.20
CA ASN A 326 -0.11 5.48 -6.03
C ASN A 326 -0.39 4.26 -5.15
N HIS A 327 -1.54 3.63 -5.37
CA HIS A 327 -1.95 2.39 -4.73
C HIS A 327 -2.12 1.33 -5.82
N SER A 328 -1.19 0.37 -5.90
CA SER A 328 -1.24 -0.72 -6.88
C SER A 328 -1.55 -2.04 -6.19
N TYR A 329 -2.45 -2.81 -6.80
CA TYR A 329 -2.94 -4.11 -6.34
C TYR A 329 -2.71 -5.19 -7.39
N SER A 330 -3.20 -6.39 -7.15
CA SER A 330 -2.97 -7.53 -8.05
C SER A 330 -3.60 -7.37 -9.45
N ASP A 331 -4.71 -6.66 -9.59
CA ASP A 331 -5.48 -6.53 -10.84
C ASP A 331 -5.94 -5.11 -11.18
N SER A 332 -5.74 -4.13 -10.30
CA SER A 332 -6.09 -2.73 -10.50
C SER A 332 -5.23 -1.83 -9.61
N GLY A 333 -5.54 -0.54 -9.55
CA GLY A 333 -4.88 0.43 -8.70
C GLY A 333 -5.63 1.76 -8.67
N ILE A 334 -5.14 2.71 -7.87
CA ILE A 334 -5.58 4.10 -7.87
C ILE A 334 -4.36 5.00 -7.89
N PHE A 335 -4.32 5.94 -8.83
CA PHE A 335 -3.26 6.92 -8.95
C PHE A 335 -3.86 8.33 -8.95
N GLY A 336 -3.26 9.28 -8.21
CA GLY A 336 -3.82 10.61 -8.14
C GLY A 336 -3.02 11.62 -7.34
N ILE A 337 -3.68 12.74 -7.00
CA ILE A 337 -3.14 13.81 -6.19
C ILE A 337 -4.06 14.05 -5.00
N SER A 338 -3.44 14.19 -3.83
CA SER A 338 -4.05 14.65 -2.58
C SER A 338 -3.58 16.06 -2.28
N ALA A 339 -4.48 16.94 -1.89
CA ALA A 339 -4.15 18.31 -1.52
C ALA A 339 -4.98 18.81 -0.34
N SER A 340 -4.40 19.74 0.41
CA SER A 340 -5.04 20.43 1.55
C SER A 340 -4.83 21.92 1.40
N CYS A 341 -5.88 22.72 1.65
CA CYS A 341 -5.84 24.17 1.53
C CYS A 341 -6.69 24.85 2.59
N VAL A 342 -6.52 26.16 2.75
CA VAL A 342 -7.46 26.95 3.56
C VAL A 342 -8.85 26.95 2.91
N PRO A 343 -9.96 27.03 3.68
CA PRO A 343 -11.32 26.93 3.15
C PRO A 343 -11.63 27.87 1.99
N GLN A 344 -11.13 29.11 2.04
CA GLN A 344 -11.35 30.15 1.02
C GLN A 344 -10.72 29.80 -0.33
N ALA A 345 -9.76 28.90 -0.36
CA ALA A 345 -9.06 28.46 -1.58
C ALA A 345 -9.65 27.18 -2.21
N ALA A 346 -10.59 26.52 -1.54
CA ALA A 346 -11.22 25.29 -2.03
C ALA A 346 -11.75 25.40 -3.48
N PRO A 347 -12.35 26.52 -3.93
CA PRO A 347 -12.86 26.64 -5.30
C PRO A 347 -11.77 26.52 -6.39
N TYR A 348 -10.52 26.83 -6.06
CA TYR A 348 -9.41 26.81 -7.02
C TYR A 348 -8.68 25.45 -7.08
N MET A 349 -8.88 24.58 -6.08
CA MET A 349 -8.09 23.38 -5.93
C MET A 349 -8.29 22.38 -7.06
N ALA A 350 -9.52 22.19 -7.53
CA ALA A 350 -9.81 21.31 -8.63
C ALA A 350 -9.10 21.72 -9.92
N GLU A 351 -9.06 23.02 -10.23
CA GLU A 351 -8.38 23.55 -11.39
C GLU A 351 -6.86 23.43 -11.28
N ILE A 352 -6.28 23.78 -10.13
CA ILE A 352 -4.84 23.64 -9.88
C ILE A 352 -4.40 22.18 -10.09
N ILE A 353 -5.13 21.22 -9.53
CA ILE A 353 -4.83 19.79 -9.66
C ILE A 353 -5.01 19.32 -11.11
N ALA A 354 -6.11 19.70 -11.76
CA ALA A 354 -6.38 19.34 -13.15
C ALA A 354 -5.27 19.84 -14.12
N GLN A 355 -4.79 21.05 -13.92
CA GLN A 355 -3.64 21.57 -14.67
C GLN A 355 -2.38 20.72 -14.48
N GLN A 356 -2.09 20.25 -13.24
CA GLN A 356 -0.92 19.40 -13.03
C GLN A 356 -1.06 18.06 -13.76
N PHE A 357 -2.24 17.44 -13.75
CA PHE A 357 -2.49 16.24 -14.55
C PHE A 357 -2.30 16.51 -16.06
N ALA A 358 -2.97 17.53 -16.59
CA ALA A 358 -2.90 17.87 -18.02
C ALA A 358 -1.47 18.15 -18.49
N ASN A 359 -0.67 18.85 -17.70
CA ASN A 359 0.72 19.18 -18.01
C ASN A 359 1.64 17.95 -18.14
N THR A 360 1.24 16.77 -17.61
CA THR A 360 2.04 15.55 -17.72
C THR A 360 1.94 14.87 -19.08
N PHE A 361 0.87 15.10 -19.83
CA PHE A 361 0.66 14.48 -21.14
C PHE A 361 0.42 15.48 -22.29
N SER A 362 0.26 16.78 -21.99
CA SER A 362 0.15 17.82 -23.02
C SER A 362 1.47 18.05 -23.74
N ASN A 363 1.38 18.61 -24.96
CA ASN A 363 2.55 19.05 -25.74
C ASN A 363 2.86 20.55 -25.58
N ASP A 364 2.26 21.20 -24.58
CA ASP A 364 2.41 22.61 -24.32
C ASP A 364 3.75 22.98 -23.68
N LYS A 365 3.90 24.26 -23.31
CA LYS A 365 5.14 24.80 -22.71
C LYS A 365 5.56 24.10 -21.42
N LEU A 366 4.61 23.49 -20.67
CA LEU A 366 4.82 22.76 -19.43
C LEU A 366 4.92 21.24 -19.61
N LYS A 367 5.19 20.77 -20.86
CA LYS A 367 5.42 19.34 -21.13
C LYS A 367 6.55 18.75 -20.29
N LEU A 368 6.56 17.43 -20.14
CA LEU A 368 7.64 16.71 -19.47
C LEU A 368 8.98 16.92 -20.17
N THR A 369 10.03 17.16 -19.40
CA THR A 369 11.41 17.32 -19.91
C THR A 369 12.26 16.09 -19.57
N GLU A 370 13.32 15.88 -20.36
CA GLU A 370 14.29 14.80 -20.09
C GLU A 370 14.96 14.96 -18.73
N GLU A 371 15.24 16.20 -18.32
CA GLU A 371 15.86 16.48 -17.02
C GLU A 371 14.97 16.08 -15.86
N GLU A 372 13.66 16.38 -15.92
CA GLU A 372 12.70 16.01 -14.89
C GLU A 372 12.56 14.50 -14.79
N VAL A 373 12.39 13.81 -15.92
CA VAL A 373 12.28 12.34 -15.97
C VAL A 373 13.57 11.68 -15.47
N SER A 374 14.74 12.21 -15.88
CA SER A 374 16.04 11.70 -15.41
C SER A 374 16.20 11.86 -13.90
N ARG A 375 15.83 13.01 -13.32
CA ARG A 375 15.84 13.22 -11.87
C ARG A 375 14.91 12.25 -11.16
N ALA A 376 13.66 12.09 -11.65
CA ALA A 376 12.67 11.17 -11.06
C ALA A 376 13.16 9.72 -11.10
N LYS A 377 13.72 9.25 -12.21
CA LYS A 377 14.33 7.92 -12.34
C LYS A 377 15.46 7.70 -11.32
N ASN A 378 16.36 8.67 -11.17
CA ASN A 378 17.46 8.57 -10.22
C ASN A 378 16.96 8.57 -8.77
N GLN A 379 15.96 9.39 -8.46
CA GLN A 379 15.35 9.42 -7.13
C GLN A 379 14.61 8.11 -6.82
N LEU A 380 13.85 7.57 -7.77
CA LEU A 380 13.16 6.29 -7.62
C LEU A 380 14.15 5.14 -7.38
N LYS A 381 15.22 5.03 -8.19
CA LYS A 381 16.28 4.03 -8.00
C LYS A 381 16.94 4.15 -6.62
N SER A 382 17.30 5.37 -6.23
CA SER A 382 17.93 5.62 -4.93
C SER A 382 16.99 5.23 -3.77
N SER A 383 15.72 5.58 -3.86
CA SER A 383 14.73 5.23 -2.85
C SER A 383 14.52 3.71 -2.73
N LEU A 384 14.42 3.01 -3.86
CA LEU A 384 14.32 1.54 -3.89
C LEU A 384 15.52 0.88 -3.22
N LEU A 385 16.75 1.30 -3.57
CA LEU A 385 17.95 0.73 -3.02
C LEU A 385 18.09 0.98 -1.51
N MET A 386 17.83 2.22 -1.06
CA MET A 386 17.91 2.56 0.36
C MET A 386 16.85 1.82 1.19
N ASN A 387 15.65 1.65 0.66
CA ASN A 387 14.58 0.93 1.36
C ASN A 387 14.91 -0.54 1.54
N LEU A 388 15.48 -1.19 0.52
CA LEU A 388 15.84 -2.61 0.57
C LEU A 388 17.10 -2.91 1.45
N GLU A 389 17.80 -1.89 1.95
CA GLU A 389 18.81 -2.07 3.01
C GLU A 389 18.19 -2.47 4.35
N SER A 390 16.92 -2.14 4.58
CA SER A 390 16.17 -2.59 5.76
C SER A 390 15.67 -4.02 5.57
N LYS A 391 16.08 -4.92 6.46
CA LYS A 391 15.65 -6.33 6.41
C LYS A 391 14.14 -6.52 6.51
N LEU A 392 13.43 -5.65 7.22
CA LEU A 392 11.96 -5.73 7.30
C LEU A 392 11.32 -5.31 5.98
N VAL A 393 11.84 -4.29 5.31
CA VAL A 393 11.35 -3.87 3.99
C VAL A 393 11.67 -4.92 2.92
N GLU A 394 12.89 -5.50 2.95
CA GLU A 394 13.27 -6.62 2.07
C GLU A 394 12.39 -7.85 2.32
N LEU A 395 12.03 -8.14 3.58
CA LEU A 395 11.12 -9.22 3.93
C LEU A 395 9.72 -8.99 3.35
N GLU A 396 9.19 -7.77 3.51
CA GLU A 396 7.88 -7.41 2.98
C GLU A 396 7.86 -7.52 1.45
N ASP A 397 8.86 -6.97 0.79
CA ASP A 397 8.99 -7.04 -0.66
C ASP A 397 9.13 -8.49 -1.17
N LEU A 398 9.97 -9.31 -0.52
CA LEU A 398 10.13 -10.73 -0.83
C LEU A 398 8.80 -11.50 -0.68
N GLY A 399 8.15 -11.36 0.49
CA GLY A 399 6.93 -12.08 0.80
C GLY A 399 5.78 -11.73 -0.14
N ARG A 400 5.58 -10.44 -0.40
CA ARG A 400 4.52 -9.94 -1.30
C ARG A 400 4.77 -10.33 -2.75
N GLN A 401 5.98 -10.21 -3.25
CA GLN A 401 6.29 -10.60 -4.63
C GLN A 401 6.09 -12.10 -4.86
N VAL A 402 6.55 -12.95 -3.93
CA VAL A 402 6.36 -14.39 -4.03
C VAL A 402 4.88 -14.77 -3.91
N GLN A 403 4.12 -14.07 -3.08
CA GLN A 403 2.68 -14.31 -2.95
C GLN A 403 1.91 -13.96 -4.23
N LEU A 404 2.25 -12.84 -4.88
CA LEU A 404 1.58 -12.33 -6.08
C LEU A 404 2.08 -13.00 -7.36
N HIS A 405 3.39 -13.12 -7.53
CA HIS A 405 4.03 -13.51 -8.77
C HIS A 405 4.64 -14.92 -8.74
N GLY A 406 4.76 -15.52 -7.54
CA GLY A 406 5.49 -16.78 -7.35
C GLY A 406 7.01 -16.65 -7.54
N ARG A 407 7.53 -15.42 -7.73
CA ARG A 407 8.95 -15.12 -7.88
C ARG A 407 9.32 -13.79 -7.21
N LYS A 408 10.57 -13.61 -6.87
CA LYS A 408 11.18 -12.33 -6.55
C LYS A 408 11.71 -11.71 -7.84
N ILE A 409 11.50 -10.41 -8.03
CA ILE A 409 12.11 -9.64 -9.13
C ILE A 409 13.47 -9.14 -8.62
N PRO A 410 14.59 -9.49 -9.28
CA PRO A 410 15.90 -9.00 -8.90
C PRO A 410 15.99 -7.46 -8.97
N ILE A 411 16.78 -6.87 -8.07
CA ILE A 411 17.00 -5.42 -8.03
C ILE A 411 17.54 -4.89 -9.36
N GLU A 412 18.45 -5.64 -9.99
CA GLU A 412 19.05 -5.29 -11.28
C GLU A 412 17.98 -5.23 -12.40
N GLU A 413 16.99 -6.14 -12.36
CA GLU A 413 15.85 -6.13 -13.30
C GLU A 413 14.99 -4.89 -13.10
N MET A 414 14.70 -4.51 -11.85
CA MET A 414 13.96 -3.29 -11.52
C MET A 414 14.71 -2.04 -11.98
N ILE A 415 16.00 -1.92 -11.65
CA ILE A 415 16.85 -0.79 -12.04
C ILE A 415 16.93 -0.68 -13.56
N SER A 416 17.18 -1.80 -14.27
CA SER A 416 17.24 -1.83 -15.73
C SER A 416 15.92 -1.39 -16.36
N SER A 417 14.79 -1.79 -15.77
CA SER A 417 13.45 -1.38 -16.24
C SER A 417 13.23 0.13 -16.08
N ILE A 418 13.65 0.70 -14.95
CA ILE A 418 13.57 2.15 -14.73
C ILE A 418 14.51 2.91 -15.67
N GLU A 419 15.73 2.41 -15.90
CA GLU A 419 16.73 3.07 -16.74
C GLU A 419 16.32 3.15 -18.22
N LYS A 420 15.60 2.16 -18.71
CA LYS A 420 15.12 2.11 -20.09
C LYS A 420 13.96 3.06 -20.38
N LEU A 421 13.29 3.59 -19.35
CA LEU A 421 12.17 4.49 -19.55
C LEU A 421 12.58 5.76 -20.27
N THR A 422 11.77 6.15 -21.24
CA THR A 422 11.87 7.42 -21.97
C THR A 422 10.85 8.43 -21.44
N VAL A 423 10.98 9.69 -21.82
CA VAL A 423 9.98 10.73 -21.55
C VAL A 423 8.62 10.34 -22.13
N GLU A 424 8.64 9.74 -23.32
CA GLU A 424 7.41 9.31 -24.01
C GLU A 424 6.69 8.18 -23.28
N ASP A 425 7.41 7.24 -22.66
CA ASP A 425 6.78 6.17 -21.86
C ASP A 425 6.05 6.75 -20.64
N VAL A 426 6.67 7.70 -19.95
CA VAL A 426 6.05 8.37 -18.80
C VAL A 426 4.86 9.21 -19.24
N ARG A 427 4.96 9.95 -20.36
CA ARG A 427 3.89 10.76 -20.93
C ARG A 427 2.70 9.90 -21.36
N ARG A 428 2.94 8.82 -22.10
CA ARG A 428 1.92 7.86 -22.55
C ARG A 428 1.19 7.22 -21.36
N THR A 429 1.95 6.83 -20.32
CA THR A 429 1.37 6.28 -19.10
C THR A 429 0.50 7.30 -18.38
N ALA A 430 0.95 8.55 -18.26
CA ALA A 430 0.17 9.65 -17.71
C ALA A 430 -1.14 9.87 -18.49
N GLU A 431 -1.05 9.94 -19.83
CA GLU A 431 -2.23 10.08 -20.69
C GLU A 431 -3.22 8.92 -20.47
N THR A 432 -2.73 7.68 -20.49
CA THR A 432 -3.58 6.49 -20.30
C THR A 432 -4.34 6.54 -18.99
N VAL A 433 -3.66 6.90 -17.90
CA VAL A 433 -4.26 6.94 -16.55
C VAL A 433 -5.22 8.13 -16.44
N PHE A 434 -4.77 9.34 -16.75
CA PHE A 434 -5.56 10.55 -16.50
C PHE A 434 -6.71 10.77 -17.48
N THR A 435 -6.65 10.19 -18.67
CA THR A 435 -7.80 10.20 -19.59
C THR A 435 -8.76 9.01 -19.40
N GLY A 436 -8.53 8.20 -18.36
CA GLY A 436 -9.41 7.05 -18.02
C GLY A 436 -9.41 5.93 -19.07
N LYS A 437 -8.29 5.74 -19.76
CA LYS A 437 -8.12 4.71 -20.81
C LYS A 437 -7.43 3.44 -20.29
N VAL A 438 -7.24 3.31 -18.98
CA VAL A 438 -6.70 2.09 -18.38
C VAL A 438 -7.61 0.91 -18.68
N ASN A 439 -7.01 -0.22 -19.07
CA ASN A 439 -7.75 -1.44 -19.43
C ASN A 439 -7.34 -2.58 -18.49
N ASN A 440 -7.85 -2.57 -17.28
CA ASN A 440 -7.67 -3.63 -16.29
C ASN A 440 -8.76 -4.72 -16.44
N LYS A 441 -8.54 -5.88 -15.84
CA LYS A 441 -9.45 -7.03 -15.89
C LYS A 441 -10.87 -6.74 -15.39
N GLY A 442 -11.04 -5.70 -14.56
CA GLY A 442 -12.32 -5.28 -14.01
C GLY A 442 -13.14 -4.39 -14.93
N GLU A 443 -12.62 -3.99 -16.10
CA GLU A 443 -13.28 -3.13 -17.09
C GLU A 443 -13.79 -1.81 -16.49
N GLY A 444 -12.90 -1.03 -15.87
CA GLY A 444 -13.24 0.22 -15.20
C GLY A 444 -13.91 1.25 -16.11
N THR A 445 -14.66 2.17 -15.49
CA THR A 445 -15.39 3.23 -16.21
C THR A 445 -14.47 4.32 -16.77
N GLY A 446 -13.28 4.51 -16.16
CA GLY A 446 -12.36 5.59 -16.47
C GLY A 446 -12.76 6.97 -15.90
N ARG A 447 -13.85 7.06 -15.11
CA ARG A 447 -14.22 8.31 -14.41
C ARG A 447 -13.25 8.63 -13.30
N ALA A 448 -13.11 9.93 -12.98
CA ALA A 448 -12.37 10.33 -11.79
C ALA A 448 -13.07 9.85 -10.50
N THR A 449 -12.27 9.57 -9.48
CA THR A 449 -12.73 9.44 -8.09
C THR A 449 -12.34 10.70 -7.35
N VAL A 450 -13.31 11.37 -6.74
CA VAL A 450 -13.10 12.60 -5.99
C VAL A 450 -13.56 12.40 -4.56
N VAL A 451 -12.66 12.62 -3.60
CA VAL A 451 -13.01 12.59 -2.18
C VAL A 451 -12.63 13.92 -1.56
N MET A 452 -13.57 14.51 -0.83
CA MET A 452 -13.41 15.82 -0.22
C MET A 452 -13.74 15.76 1.27
N GLN A 453 -13.04 16.56 2.05
CA GLN A 453 -13.41 16.87 3.42
C GLN A 453 -13.49 18.39 3.55
N GLY A 454 -14.69 18.87 3.83
CA GLY A 454 -15.03 20.30 3.86
C GLY A 454 -16.49 20.52 3.49
N GLU A 455 -16.85 21.76 3.14
CA GLU A 455 -18.16 22.07 2.59
C GLU A 455 -18.19 21.75 1.09
N ARG A 456 -19.11 20.86 0.66
CA ARG A 456 -19.17 20.41 -0.75
C ARG A 456 -19.28 21.58 -1.74
N GLU A 457 -20.10 22.57 -1.42
CA GLU A 457 -20.36 23.73 -2.26
C GLU A 457 -19.10 24.59 -2.46
N ALA A 458 -18.19 24.59 -1.49
CA ALA A 458 -16.95 25.35 -1.56
C ALA A 458 -15.99 24.82 -2.65
N PHE A 459 -16.06 23.56 -3.02
CA PHE A 459 -15.21 22.96 -4.05
C PHE A 459 -15.72 23.20 -5.50
N GLY A 460 -16.93 23.71 -5.68
CA GLY A 460 -17.50 24.01 -7.00
C GLY A 460 -17.75 22.76 -7.86
N ASP A 461 -17.75 22.92 -9.18
CA ASP A 461 -17.97 21.84 -10.16
C ASP A 461 -16.65 21.13 -10.53
N VAL A 462 -16.20 20.22 -9.67
CA VAL A 462 -14.96 19.47 -9.88
C VAL A 462 -15.00 18.64 -11.17
N GLU A 463 -16.12 17.95 -11.44
CA GLU A 463 -16.28 17.10 -12.64
C GLU A 463 -16.24 17.95 -13.93
N GLY A 464 -16.92 19.10 -13.94
CA GLY A 464 -16.89 20.02 -15.08
C GLY A 464 -15.49 20.55 -15.37
N ILE A 465 -14.71 20.87 -14.31
CA ILE A 465 -13.31 21.29 -14.45
C ILE A 465 -12.47 20.17 -15.06
N LEU A 466 -12.54 18.94 -14.53
CA LEU A 466 -11.79 17.80 -15.07
C LEU A 466 -12.13 17.55 -16.55
N LYS A 467 -13.39 17.60 -16.92
CA LYS A 467 -13.84 17.48 -18.33
C LYS A 467 -13.28 18.57 -19.23
N HIS A 468 -13.20 19.81 -18.73
CA HIS A 468 -12.61 20.93 -19.50
C HIS A 468 -11.16 20.66 -19.89
N TYR A 469 -10.39 19.99 -18.99
CA TYR A 469 -9.00 19.59 -19.26
C TYR A 469 -8.85 18.25 -19.99
N GLY A 470 -9.96 17.61 -20.41
CA GLY A 470 -9.93 16.31 -21.07
C GLY A 470 -9.51 15.15 -20.16
N ILE A 471 -9.73 15.30 -18.86
CA ILE A 471 -9.32 14.34 -17.81
C ILE A 471 -10.53 13.48 -17.42
N GLY A 472 -10.30 12.15 -17.35
CA GLY A 472 -11.34 11.16 -17.10
C GLY A 472 -12.12 10.77 -18.36
N ASN A 473 -12.77 9.61 -18.31
CA ASN A 473 -13.64 9.14 -19.38
C ASN A 473 -15.10 9.14 -18.88
N TYR A 474 -15.92 9.99 -19.47
CA TYR A 474 -17.33 10.15 -19.09
C TYR A 474 -18.31 9.63 -20.15
N GLU A 475 -17.80 9.17 -21.31
CA GLU A 475 -18.63 8.68 -22.40
C GLU A 475 -19.24 7.30 -22.11
N LYS A 476 -18.52 6.46 -21.37
CA LYS A 476 -18.99 5.11 -20.99
C LYS A 476 -20.13 5.09 -19.96
N SER A 477 -20.51 6.24 -19.41
CA SER A 477 -21.50 6.32 -18.30
C SER A 477 -22.97 6.32 -18.73
N ASN A 478 -23.28 6.36 -20.02
CA ASN A 478 -24.69 6.49 -20.50
C ASN A 478 -25.50 5.18 -20.53
N THR A 479 -24.94 4.04 -20.10
CA THR A 479 -25.62 2.74 -20.23
C THR A 479 -26.06 2.08 -18.92
N SER A 480 -25.81 2.66 -17.77
CA SER A 480 -26.43 2.21 -16.52
C SER A 480 -26.77 3.41 -15.64
N ALA A 481 -28.08 3.70 -15.54
CA ALA A 481 -28.59 4.66 -14.58
C ALA A 481 -28.02 4.34 -13.20
N LEU A 482 -27.06 5.16 -12.73
CA LEU A 482 -26.53 5.13 -11.39
C LEU A 482 -27.72 5.29 -10.42
N LYS A 483 -28.13 4.19 -9.81
CA LYS A 483 -28.86 4.27 -8.55
C LYS A 483 -27.89 4.94 -7.60
N THR A 484 -28.11 6.24 -7.35
CA THR A 484 -27.50 6.93 -6.20
C THR A 484 -27.54 5.96 -5.03
N PRO A 485 -26.43 5.65 -4.37
CA PRO A 485 -26.46 4.84 -3.18
C PRO A 485 -27.42 5.56 -2.23
N LYS A 486 -28.59 4.97 -1.97
CA LYS A 486 -29.46 5.43 -0.90
C LYS A 486 -28.54 5.54 0.32
N LYS A 487 -28.57 6.72 0.98
CA LYS A 487 -27.99 6.94 2.31
C LYS A 487 -28.34 5.74 3.20
N ARG A 488 -27.55 4.70 3.15
CA ARG A 488 -27.58 3.59 4.09
C ARG A 488 -26.38 3.84 4.99
N GLY A 489 -26.68 4.12 6.24
CA GLY A 489 -25.82 4.40 7.36
C GLY A 489 -24.40 3.89 7.23
N TRP A 490 -23.52 4.71 6.68
CA TRP A 490 -22.08 4.64 6.76
C TRP A 490 -21.54 5.72 7.69
N PHE A 491 -22.45 6.36 8.47
CA PHE A 491 -22.15 7.42 9.43
C PHE A 491 -22.67 7.06 10.82
#